data_b58e40876e782f549cde490d764e9c58
#
_entry.id   b58e40876e782f549cde490d764e9c58
#
_cell.length_a   1.000
_cell.length_b   1.000
_cell.length_c   1.000
_cell.angle_alpha   90.00
_cell.angle_beta   90.00
_cell.angle_gamma   90.00
#
_symmetry.space_group_name_H-M   'P 1'
#
loop_
_entity.id
_entity.type
_entity.pdbx_description
1 polymer ?
#
loop_
_entity_poly.entity_id
_entity_poly.type
_entity_poly.pdbx_seq_one_letter_code
_entity_poly.pdbx_strand_id
1 'polypeptide(L)'
;MVEHVKELLVELGLPYRVLRLCGGDMGFTSALTYDFEVFSTAQDRWLEISSVSNFETFQANRLKLRFRDKDGKNQLAHTLNGSSLALPRVLAGILENYQTPEGIVVPEVLRKYTGFDIIN
;
A
#
# COMPACT_ATOMS: atom_id res chain seq x y z
N MET A 1 -8.14 -5.30 -3.27
CA MET A 1 -6.76 -4.79 -3.12
C MET A 1 -6.71 -3.74 -2.02
N VAL A 2 -7.46 -2.63 -2.11
CA VAL A 2 -7.46 -1.55 -1.08
C VAL A 2 -7.70 -2.13 0.32
N GLU A 3 -8.74 -2.92 0.53
CA GLU A 3 -9.05 -3.50 1.85
C GLU A 3 -7.92 -4.42 2.36
N HIS A 4 -7.29 -5.24 1.51
CA HIS A 4 -6.17 -6.10 1.94
C HIS A 4 -4.96 -5.28 2.43
N VAL A 5 -4.63 -4.16 1.77
CA VAL A 5 -3.55 -3.28 2.24
C VAL A 5 -3.92 -2.63 3.57
N LYS A 6 -5.18 -2.20 3.70
CA LYS A 6 -5.71 -1.63 4.93
C LYS A 6 -5.65 -2.61 6.12
N GLU A 7 -6.05 -3.85 5.90
CA GLU A 7 -5.99 -4.92 6.92
C GLU A 7 -4.59 -5.07 7.49
N LEU A 8 -3.55 -5.10 6.64
CA LEU A 8 -2.16 -5.19 7.09
C LEU A 8 -1.75 -4.01 8.00
N LEU A 9 -2.19 -2.80 7.68
CA LEU A 9 -1.87 -1.61 8.49
C LEU A 9 -2.62 -1.60 9.81
N VAL A 10 -3.87 -2.09 9.82
CA VAL A 10 -4.66 -2.28 11.04
C VAL A 10 -4.00 -3.32 11.94
N GLU A 11 -3.57 -4.47 11.41
CA GLU A 11 -2.88 -5.52 12.16
C GLU A 11 -1.53 -5.04 12.72
N LEU A 12 -0.80 -4.22 11.94
CA LEU A 12 0.45 -3.61 12.41
C LEU A 12 0.23 -2.51 13.44
N GLY A 13 -1.00 -2.00 13.62
CA GLY A 13 -1.31 -0.94 14.57
C GLY A 13 -0.66 0.41 14.25
N LEU A 14 -0.27 0.65 12.99
CA LEU A 14 0.36 1.89 12.58
C LEU A 14 -0.67 3.00 12.34
N PRO A 15 -0.34 4.26 12.69
CA PRO A 15 -1.16 5.41 12.31
C PRO A 15 -1.09 5.59 10.79
N TYR A 16 -2.20 5.38 10.10
CA TYR A 16 -2.25 5.47 8.65
C TYR A 16 -3.41 6.34 8.16
N ARG A 17 -3.30 6.79 6.94
CA ARG A 17 -4.40 7.39 6.18
C ARG A 17 -4.42 6.87 4.75
N VAL A 18 -5.59 6.98 4.11
CA VAL A 18 -5.79 6.61 2.72
C VAL A 18 -6.16 7.86 1.94
N LEU A 19 -5.42 8.14 0.88
CA LEU A 19 -5.66 9.25 -0.02
C LEU A 19 -6.22 8.74 -1.33
N ARG A 20 -7.30 9.35 -1.80
CA ARG A 20 -7.66 9.28 -3.22
C ARG A 20 -6.93 10.40 -3.93
N LEU A 21 -6.01 10.06 -4.82
CA LEU A 21 -5.21 11.05 -5.51
C LEU A 21 -6.06 11.94 -6.43
N CYS A 22 -5.71 13.23 -6.44
CA CYS A 22 -6.22 14.18 -7.43
C CYS A 22 -5.43 14.08 -8.74
N GLY A 23 -5.96 14.68 -9.82
CA GLY A 23 -5.33 14.61 -11.14
C GLY A 23 -3.92 15.21 -11.22
N GLY A 24 -3.53 16.08 -10.28
CA GLY A 24 -2.18 16.65 -10.23
C GLY A 24 -1.12 15.72 -9.68
N ASP A 25 -1.51 14.77 -8.82
CA ASP A 25 -0.60 13.79 -8.21
C ASP A 25 -0.67 12.41 -8.88
N MET A 26 -1.75 12.16 -9.60
CA MET A 26 -1.98 10.90 -10.26
C MET A 26 -1.13 10.77 -11.52
N GLY A 27 -0.42 9.65 -11.69
CA GLY A 27 0.32 9.36 -12.92
C GLY A 27 -0.60 9.32 -14.15
N PHE A 28 -0.13 9.82 -15.30
CA PHE A 28 -0.91 9.94 -16.55
C PHE A 28 -1.49 8.61 -17.06
N THR A 29 -1.01 7.49 -16.54
CA THR A 29 -1.44 6.14 -16.96
C THR A 29 -2.62 5.60 -16.19
N SER A 30 -2.90 6.14 -14.99
CA SER A 30 -3.95 5.67 -14.10
C SER A 30 -5.22 6.51 -14.20
N ALA A 31 -6.36 5.85 -14.07
CA ALA A 31 -7.68 6.48 -14.03
C ALA A 31 -8.16 6.73 -12.58
N LEU A 32 -7.63 5.97 -11.63
CA LEU A 32 -7.94 6.09 -10.21
C LEU A 32 -6.77 5.51 -9.42
N THR A 33 -6.32 6.24 -8.39
CA THR A 33 -5.27 5.78 -7.48
C THR A 33 -5.64 6.08 -6.04
N TYR A 34 -5.38 5.11 -5.17
CA TYR A 34 -5.42 5.23 -3.72
C TYR A 34 -4.02 4.98 -3.16
N ASP A 35 -3.51 5.96 -2.42
CA ASP A 35 -2.25 5.82 -1.69
C ASP A 35 -2.51 5.61 -0.21
N PHE A 36 -1.69 4.76 0.38
CA PHE A 36 -1.65 4.54 1.82
C PHE A 36 -0.41 5.21 2.38
N GLU A 37 -0.59 5.99 3.41
CA GLU A 37 0.49 6.69 4.08
C GLU A 37 0.50 6.33 5.57
N VAL A 38 1.71 6.20 6.12
CA VAL A 38 1.97 6.03 7.56
C VAL A 38 2.63 7.30 8.08
N PHE A 39 2.26 7.72 9.28
CA PHE A 39 2.86 8.90 9.90
C PHE A 39 4.26 8.57 10.42
N SER A 40 5.24 9.34 9.97
CA SER A 40 6.61 9.33 10.48
C SER A 40 6.75 10.34 11.60
N THR A 41 6.95 9.86 12.82
CA THR A 41 7.13 10.73 14.00
C THR A 41 8.48 11.44 13.97
N ALA A 42 9.50 10.83 13.39
CA ALA A 42 10.84 11.42 13.28
C ALA A 42 10.89 12.56 12.25
N GLN A 43 10.09 12.49 11.19
CA GLN A 43 10.06 13.48 10.11
C GLN A 43 8.87 14.45 10.21
N ASP A 44 7.94 14.22 11.15
CA ASP A 44 6.68 14.96 11.33
C ASP A 44 5.89 15.08 10.02
N ARG A 45 5.76 13.96 9.29
CA ARG A 45 5.05 13.92 8.02
C ARG A 45 4.50 12.54 7.69
N TRP A 46 3.59 12.52 6.75
CA TRP A 46 3.06 11.29 6.16
C TRP A 46 3.99 10.76 5.07
N LEU A 47 4.25 9.45 5.10
CA LEU A 47 5.07 8.74 4.11
C LEU A 47 4.21 7.71 3.37
N GLU A 48 4.18 7.81 2.05
CA GLU A 48 3.55 6.79 1.21
C GLU A 48 4.23 5.44 1.40
N ILE A 49 3.42 4.42 1.68
CA ILE A 49 3.89 3.04 1.89
C ILE A 49 3.27 2.04 0.92
N SER A 50 2.22 2.43 0.22
CA SER A 50 1.53 1.62 -0.77
C SER A 50 0.74 2.50 -1.72
N SER A 51 0.67 2.10 -2.98
CA SER A 51 -0.20 2.70 -3.99
C SER A 51 -0.99 1.62 -4.71
N VAL A 52 -2.29 1.84 -4.89
CA VAL A 52 -3.20 0.91 -5.58
C VAL A 52 -3.93 1.67 -6.67
N SER A 53 -3.71 1.27 -7.93
CA SER A 53 -4.19 1.99 -9.11
C SER A 53 -5.02 1.12 -10.04
N ASN A 54 -6.05 1.76 -10.62
CA ASN A 54 -6.79 1.25 -11.77
C ASN A 54 -6.30 1.97 -13.03
N PHE A 55 -5.84 1.20 -14.02
CA PHE A 55 -5.32 1.70 -15.29
C PHE A 55 -6.31 1.53 -16.44
N GLU A 56 -7.50 1.02 -16.15
CA GLU A 56 -8.49 0.69 -17.18
C GLU A 56 -7.83 -0.05 -18.35
N THR A 57 -7.98 0.44 -19.58
CA THR A 57 -7.44 -0.20 -20.78
C THR A 57 -6.02 0.27 -21.16
N PHE A 58 -5.45 1.24 -20.45
CA PHE A 58 -4.18 1.86 -20.85
C PHE A 58 -3.05 0.82 -21.00
N GLN A 59 -2.82 0.00 -19.99
CA GLN A 59 -1.79 -1.03 -20.03
C GLN A 59 -2.18 -2.18 -20.94
N ALA A 60 -3.43 -2.61 -20.91
CA ALA A 60 -3.93 -3.69 -21.74
C ALA A 60 -3.79 -3.38 -23.23
N ASN A 61 -4.01 -2.14 -23.65
CA ASN A 61 -3.83 -1.72 -25.04
C ASN A 61 -2.37 -1.87 -25.51
N ARG A 62 -1.40 -1.50 -24.65
CA ARG A 62 0.04 -1.63 -24.94
C ARG A 62 0.51 -3.08 -24.94
N LEU A 63 0.03 -3.86 -23.97
CA LEU A 63 0.31 -5.30 -23.88
C LEU A 63 -0.41 -6.13 -24.94
N LYS A 64 -1.33 -5.52 -25.69
CA LYS A 64 -2.24 -6.25 -26.60
C LYS A 64 -3.12 -7.26 -25.86
N LEU A 65 -3.35 -7.06 -24.54
CA LEU A 65 -4.13 -7.94 -23.70
C LEU A 65 -5.63 -7.77 -23.98
N ARG A 66 -6.26 -8.88 -24.38
CA ARG A 66 -7.66 -8.93 -24.71
C ARG A 66 -8.31 -10.15 -24.04
N PHE A 67 -9.58 -10.02 -23.77
CA PHE A 67 -10.43 -11.17 -23.40
C PHE A 67 -11.57 -11.31 -24.40
N ARG A 68 -12.09 -12.49 -24.51
CA ARG A 68 -13.29 -12.75 -25.30
C ARG A 68 -14.51 -12.66 -24.39
N ASP A 69 -15.41 -11.74 -24.70
CA ASP A 69 -16.66 -11.59 -23.94
C ASP A 69 -17.65 -12.74 -24.21
N LYS A 70 -18.77 -12.72 -23.50
CA LYS A 70 -19.82 -13.73 -23.62
C LYS A 70 -20.46 -13.81 -25.02
N ASP A 71 -20.36 -12.74 -25.80
CA ASP A 71 -20.86 -12.65 -27.16
C ASP A 71 -19.77 -13.05 -28.20
N GLY A 72 -18.61 -13.51 -27.75
CA GLY A 72 -17.48 -13.92 -28.58
C GLY A 72 -16.65 -12.77 -29.13
N LYS A 73 -16.89 -11.52 -28.71
CA LYS A 73 -16.14 -10.35 -29.16
C LYS A 73 -14.87 -10.14 -28.34
N ASN A 74 -13.81 -9.72 -29.00
CA ASN A 74 -12.56 -9.37 -28.33
C ASN A 74 -12.66 -7.96 -27.73
N GLN A 75 -12.45 -7.85 -26.42
CA GLN A 75 -12.45 -6.62 -25.64
C GLN A 75 -11.07 -6.39 -25.01
N LEU A 76 -10.69 -5.12 -24.82
CA LEU A 76 -9.50 -4.80 -24.01
C LEU A 76 -9.79 -5.12 -22.53
N ALA A 77 -8.84 -5.77 -21.87
CA ALA A 77 -8.92 -5.97 -20.43
C ALA A 77 -8.68 -4.66 -19.67
N HIS A 78 -9.18 -4.58 -18.44
CA HIS A 78 -8.75 -3.57 -17.48
C HIS A 78 -7.67 -4.15 -16.59
N THR A 79 -6.72 -3.32 -16.16
CA THR A 79 -5.64 -3.75 -15.29
C THR A 79 -5.64 -2.96 -13.98
N LEU A 80 -5.28 -3.64 -12.91
CA LEU A 80 -5.07 -3.08 -11.60
C LEU A 80 -3.62 -3.35 -11.18
N ASN A 81 -3.00 -2.40 -10.51
CA ASN A 81 -1.69 -2.57 -9.89
C ASN A 81 -1.76 -2.12 -8.43
N GLY A 82 -1.01 -2.79 -7.57
CA GLY A 82 -0.88 -2.39 -6.18
C GLY A 82 0.40 -2.92 -5.58
N SER A 83 1.11 -2.06 -4.86
CA SER A 83 2.18 -2.46 -3.96
C SER A 83 1.61 -2.81 -2.59
N SER A 84 2.26 -3.71 -1.88
CA SER A 84 1.87 -4.08 -0.54
C SER A 84 3.07 -4.70 0.20
N LEU A 85 3.81 -3.95 0.90
CA LEU A 85 4.00 -2.57 1.29
C LEU A 85 5.42 -2.11 0.91
N ALA A 86 5.74 -0.82 1.00
CA ALA A 86 7.12 -0.33 0.90
C ALA A 86 7.88 -0.70 2.19
N LEU A 87 8.51 -1.89 2.22
CA LEU A 87 9.08 -2.48 3.43
C LEU A 87 10.03 -1.55 4.21
N PRO A 88 10.96 -0.79 3.58
CA PRO A 88 11.82 0.11 4.33
C PRO A 88 11.05 1.21 5.07
N ARG A 89 10.00 1.76 4.45
CA ARG A 89 9.18 2.82 5.07
C ARG A 89 8.28 2.27 6.17
N VAL A 90 7.73 1.07 5.99
CA VAL A 90 6.94 0.40 7.04
C VAL A 90 7.82 0.04 8.23
N LEU A 91 9.04 -0.46 7.99
CA LEU A 91 9.99 -0.75 9.05
C LEU A 91 10.34 0.53 9.83
N ALA A 92 10.64 1.64 9.13
CA ALA A 92 10.86 2.92 9.77
C ALA A 92 9.65 3.37 10.60
N GLY A 93 8.44 3.25 10.04
CA GLY A 93 7.19 3.56 10.74
C GLY A 93 7.00 2.73 12.02
N ILE A 94 7.32 1.44 11.99
CA ILE A 94 7.30 0.60 13.19
C ILE A 94 8.34 1.09 14.21
N LEU A 95 9.59 1.24 13.81
CA LEU A 95 10.67 1.67 14.69
C LEU A 95 10.40 3.04 15.33
N GLU A 96 9.75 3.95 14.60
CA GLU A 96 9.45 5.30 15.09
C GLU A 96 8.20 5.33 16.00
N ASN A 97 7.12 4.63 15.63
CA ASN A 97 5.84 4.74 16.33
C ASN A 97 5.74 3.81 17.55
N TYR A 98 6.61 2.83 17.68
CA TYR A 98 6.59 1.85 18.77
C TYR A 98 7.69 2.05 19.80
N GLN A 99 8.34 3.24 19.82
CA GLN A 99 9.35 3.57 20.82
C GLN A 99 8.75 3.73 22.21
N THR A 100 9.41 3.15 23.20
CA THR A 100 9.12 3.30 24.63
C THR A 100 10.43 3.57 25.40
N PRO A 101 10.38 3.98 26.68
CA PRO A 101 11.58 4.13 27.48
C PRO A 101 12.40 2.83 27.62
N GLU A 102 11.76 1.67 27.49
CA GLU A 102 12.38 0.35 27.64
C GLU A 102 12.95 -0.19 26.33
N GLY A 103 12.62 0.44 25.18
CA GLY A 103 13.01 0.00 23.85
C GLY A 103 11.89 0.11 22.84
N ILE A 104 12.02 -0.54 21.70
CA ILE A 104 11.02 -0.51 20.64
C ILE A 104 10.14 -1.76 20.75
N VAL A 105 8.86 -1.58 21.03
CA VAL A 105 7.90 -2.68 21.14
C VAL A 105 7.62 -3.26 19.75
N VAL A 106 7.70 -4.58 19.62
CA VAL A 106 7.35 -5.27 18.36
C VAL A 106 5.83 -5.41 18.27
N PRO A 107 5.20 -5.00 17.16
CA PRO A 107 3.77 -5.24 16.92
C PRO A 107 3.38 -6.70 17.19
N GLU A 108 2.27 -6.93 17.86
CA GLU A 108 1.86 -8.27 18.31
C GLU A 108 1.83 -9.28 17.16
N VAL A 109 1.31 -8.86 16.00
CA VAL A 109 1.21 -9.70 14.79
C VAL A 109 2.56 -10.20 14.28
N LEU A 110 3.66 -9.47 14.58
CA LEU A 110 5.01 -9.83 14.15
C LEU A 110 5.77 -10.69 15.15
N ARG A 111 5.37 -10.76 16.43
CA ARG A 111 6.11 -11.48 17.49
C ARG A 111 6.31 -12.96 17.19
N LYS A 112 5.34 -13.59 16.53
CA LYS A 112 5.45 -15.00 16.10
C LYS A 112 6.57 -15.25 15.07
N TYR A 113 7.00 -14.20 14.38
CA TYR A 113 8.09 -14.28 13.38
C TYR A 113 9.43 -13.84 13.97
N THR A 114 9.43 -12.83 14.83
CA THR A 114 10.65 -12.30 15.45
C THR A 114 11.16 -13.19 16.59
N GLY A 115 10.25 -13.82 17.33
CA GLY A 115 10.58 -14.58 18.52
C GLY A 115 10.91 -13.72 19.75
N PHE A 116 10.72 -12.40 19.66
CA PHE A 116 10.86 -11.43 20.74
C PHE A 116 9.79 -10.34 20.62
N ASP A 117 9.55 -9.62 21.70
CA ASP A 117 8.51 -8.61 21.82
C ASP A 117 9.04 -7.16 21.99
N ILE A 118 10.35 -7.02 22.21
CA ILE A 118 11.00 -5.71 22.37
C ILE A 118 12.41 -5.76 21.76
N ILE A 119 12.82 -4.64 21.18
CA ILE A 119 14.18 -4.38 20.68
C ILE A 119 14.83 -3.38 21.64
N ASN A 120 15.89 -3.81 22.31
CA ASN A 120 16.69 -3.02 23.29
C ASN A 120 17.91 -2.42 22.63
#